data_dcf5c4c2cd78f9e1b04fc23b7bb133bd
#
_entry.id   dcf5c4c2cd78f9e1b04fc23b7bb133bd
#
_cell.length_a   1.000
_cell.length_b   1.000
_cell.length_c   1.000
_cell.angle_alpha   90.00
_cell.angle_beta   90.00
_cell.angle_gamma   90.00
#
_symmetry.space_group_name_H-M   'P 1'
#
loop_
_entity.id
_entity.type
_entity.pdbx_description
1 polymer ?
#
loop_
_entity_poly.entity_id
_entity_poly.type
_entity_poly.pdbx_seq_one_letter_code
_entity_poly.pdbx_strand_id
1 'polypeptide(L)'
;MPARAAQDSGQRAGSIAAAEWARLQVTAPQVVLTIHRYLRQLGTFLAPRSVTAAEGALRQFARWLVTEAQITAVADIRRDDIEDYKVWLAGRHRSAGQVISRETHRQRMRTVRRFFERIIEWDWPDAPPRNPVIAGDIPKKPEPLPKFPDDRDAARLMAAARASADSRDRLVVELLARTGMRAGELAGLDADAVVQIGAGHWLRIPLGKLRNDRYVPLHPDLAGLLGAWTAANLDHIRAHKRLVADHRGPLDRHLIGRIVRRVAGAAGVPGVHPHRLRHTLATQAINRGMRLEAIAALLGHQKMEMTLIYAKIANRVVAGEYAAVSTKIDALYGQPPELPADYETTGMARLRREAHARMLGNGLCTRPAELDCRLESACETCAYFRTGTQFLPILTRQRDHAQDHGQADRAALFEGLIQRAATERS
;
A
#
# COMPACT_ATOMS: atom_id res chain seq x y z
N MET A 1 -14.70 -9.75 -33.71
CA MET A 1 -13.56 -9.05 -34.35
C MET A 1 -12.39 -8.69 -33.42
N PRO A 2 -12.51 -8.34 -32.11
CA PRO A 2 -11.33 -7.95 -31.29
C PRO A 2 -10.45 -9.10 -30.79
N ALA A 3 -10.94 -10.35 -30.66
CA ALA A 3 -10.13 -11.49 -30.27
C ALA A 3 -9.10 -11.88 -31.33
N ARG A 4 -9.43 -11.75 -32.62
CA ARG A 4 -8.49 -11.93 -33.74
C ARG A 4 -7.36 -10.91 -33.73
N ALA A 5 -7.62 -9.63 -33.43
CA ALA A 5 -6.58 -8.60 -33.39
C ALA A 5 -5.57 -8.81 -32.23
N ALA A 6 -5.99 -9.36 -31.10
CA ALA A 6 -5.09 -9.68 -29.98
C ALA A 6 -4.27 -10.97 -30.25
N GLN A 7 -4.85 -11.95 -30.92
CA GLN A 7 -4.13 -13.13 -31.39
C GLN A 7 -3.14 -12.78 -32.52
N ASP A 8 -3.53 -11.94 -33.48
CA ASP A 8 -2.65 -11.44 -34.55
C ASP A 8 -1.46 -10.63 -33.99
N SER A 9 -1.68 -9.78 -32.99
CA SER A 9 -0.58 -9.04 -32.36
C SER A 9 0.37 -9.94 -31.57
N GLY A 10 -0.14 -10.98 -30.92
CA GLY A 10 0.66 -11.97 -30.22
C GLY A 10 1.48 -12.85 -31.19
N GLN A 11 0.88 -13.29 -32.30
CA GLN A 11 1.55 -14.04 -33.34
C GLN A 11 2.60 -13.22 -34.06
N ARG A 12 2.33 -11.97 -34.41
CA ARG A 12 3.32 -11.04 -34.99
C ARG A 12 4.49 -10.78 -34.05
N ALA A 13 4.24 -10.56 -32.77
CA ALA A 13 5.30 -10.37 -31.78
C ALA A 13 6.16 -11.64 -31.63
N GLY A 14 5.55 -12.83 -31.65
CA GLY A 14 6.26 -14.12 -31.65
C GLY A 14 7.12 -14.32 -32.88
N SER A 15 6.59 -13.96 -34.06
CA SER A 15 7.32 -14.07 -35.35
C SER A 15 8.54 -13.12 -35.41
N ILE A 16 8.39 -11.87 -34.92
CA ILE A 16 9.51 -10.91 -34.85
C ILE A 16 10.59 -11.42 -33.88
N ALA A 17 10.20 -11.94 -32.73
CA ALA A 17 11.14 -12.50 -31.75
C ALA A 17 11.91 -13.70 -32.35
N ALA A 18 11.22 -14.59 -33.00
CA ALA A 18 11.85 -15.74 -33.67
C ALA A 18 12.84 -15.33 -34.77
N ALA A 19 12.49 -14.34 -35.60
CA ALA A 19 13.38 -13.84 -36.66
C ALA A 19 14.63 -13.14 -36.05
N GLU A 20 14.48 -12.43 -34.93
CA GLU A 20 15.62 -11.80 -34.23
C GLU A 20 16.55 -12.86 -33.62
N TRP A 21 16.01 -13.91 -32.98
CA TRP A 21 16.81 -15.02 -32.48
C TRP A 21 17.53 -15.76 -33.56
N ALA A 22 16.91 -16.00 -34.73
CA ALA A 22 17.55 -16.62 -35.85
C ALA A 22 18.76 -15.85 -36.38
N ARG A 23 18.67 -14.49 -36.42
CA ARG A 23 19.82 -13.65 -36.77
C ARG A 23 20.95 -13.73 -35.75
N LEU A 24 20.61 -13.62 -34.44
CA LEU A 24 21.58 -13.74 -33.37
C LEU A 24 22.26 -15.11 -33.33
N GLN A 25 21.53 -16.18 -33.68
CA GLN A 25 22.06 -17.55 -33.76
C GLN A 25 23.18 -17.68 -34.79
N VAL A 26 23.11 -16.94 -35.87
CA VAL A 26 24.15 -16.95 -36.90
C VAL A 26 25.42 -16.25 -36.41
N THR A 27 25.29 -15.12 -35.68
CA THR A 27 26.44 -14.30 -35.29
C THR A 27 27.05 -14.72 -33.95
N ALA A 28 26.23 -15.14 -33.00
CA ALA A 28 26.66 -15.52 -31.64
C ALA A 28 25.93 -16.78 -31.15
N PRO A 29 26.18 -17.95 -31.73
CA PRO A 29 25.45 -19.18 -31.39
C PRO A 29 25.61 -19.57 -29.92
N GLN A 30 26.75 -19.32 -29.29
CA GLN A 30 27.00 -19.61 -27.87
C GLN A 30 26.09 -18.77 -26.95
N VAL A 31 25.99 -17.48 -27.17
CA VAL A 31 25.11 -16.57 -26.39
C VAL A 31 23.65 -17.04 -26.49
N VAL A 32 23.19 -17.37 -27.71
CA VAL A 32 21.81 -17.80 -27.93
C VAL A 32 21.54 -19.17 -27.27
N LEU A 33 22.48 -20.11 -27.37
CA LEU A 33 22.35 -21.42 -26.74
C LEU A 33 22.22 -21.32 -25.22
N THR A 34 23.10 -20.54 -24.60
CA THR A 34 23.08 -20.34 -23.13
C THR A 34 21.79 -19.67 -22.67
N ILE A 35 21.33 -18.62 -23.36
CA ILE A 35 20.08 -17.96 -23.01
C ILE A 35 18.88 -18.88 -23.21
N HIS A 36 18.80 -19.62 -24.30
CA HIS A 36 17.71 -20.56 -24.55
C HIS A 36 17.69 -21.70 -23.53
N ARG A 37 18.87 -22.23 -23.17
CA ARG A 37 18.99 -23.21 -22.06
C ARG A 37 18.45 -22.64 -20.75
N TYR A 38 18.81 -21.39 -20.41
CA TYR A 38 18.31 -20.69 -19.23
C TYR A 38 16.79 -20.51 -19.25
N LEU A 39 16.21 -20.02 -20.35
CA LEU A 39 14.77 -19.80 -20.48
C LEU A 39 13.98 -21.13 -20.36
N ARG A 40 14.54 -22.23 -20.86
CA ARG A 40 13.96 -23.58 -20.72
C ARG A 40 13.93 -23.98 -19.24
N GLN A 41 15.02 -23.76 -18.49
CA GLN A 41 15.04 -24.01 -17.06
C GLN A 41 14.04 -23.12 -16.30
N LEU A 42 13.94 -21.83 -16.63
CA LEU A 42 12.91 -20.97 -16.02
C LEU A 42 11.50 -21.49 -16.25
N GLY A 43 11.24 -22.10 -17.40
CA GLY A 43 9.93 -22.67 -17.76
C GLY A 43 9.48 -23.82 -16.86
N THR A 44 10.39 -24.48 -16.15
CA THR A 44 10.06 -25.59 -15.24
C THR A 44 9.38 -25.11 -13.94
N PHE A 45 9.61 -23.88 -13.51
CA PHE A 45 9.10 -23.36 -12.24
C PHE A 45 8.44 -21.98 -12.32
N LEU A 46 8.59 -21.25 -13.41
CA LEU A 46 7.94 -19.95 -13.60
C LEU A 46 6.71 -20.06 -14.52
N ALA A 47 5.74 -19.19 -14.28
CA ALA A 47 4.60 -19.05 -15.20
C ALA A 47 5.07 -18.58 -16.60
N PRO A 48 4.43 -19.05 -17.70
CA PRO A 48 4.82 -18.73 -19.08
C PRO A 48 5.03 -17.23 -19.34
N ARG A 49 4.16 -16.38 -18.78
CA ARG A 49 4.28 -14.94 -18.91
C ARG A 49 5.57 -14.37 -18.30
N SER A 50 6.05 -14.96 -17.21
CA SER A 50 7.31 -14.52 -16.56
C SER A 50 8.51 -14.92 -17.40
N VAL A 51 8.44 -16.09 -18.05
CA VAL A 51 9.47 -16.55 -19.00
C VAL A 51 9.49 -15.64 -20.23
N THR A 52 8.34 -15.31 -20.82
CA THR A 52 8.26 -14.37 -21.95
C THR A 52 8.81 -12.98 -21.60
N ALA A 53 8.58 -12.51 -20.39
CA ALA A 53 9.14 -11.23 -19.94
C ALA A 53 10.66 -11.29 -19.78
N ALA A 54 11.19 -12.40 -19.27
CA ALA A 54 12.64 -12.63 -19.18
C ALA A 54 13.27 -12.79 -20.57
N GLU A 55 12.62 -13.52 -21.48
CA GLU A 55 13.02 -13.69 -22.86
C GLU A 55 13.20 -12.33 -23.56
N GLY A 56 12.20 -11.43 -23.49
CA GLY A 56 12.27 -10.14 -24.13
C GLY A 56 13.42 -9.25 -23.59
N ALA A 57 13.73 -9.34 -22.30
CA ALA A 57 14.85 -8.62 -21.71
C ALA A 57 16.20 -9.21 -22.14
N LEU A 58 16.34 -10.54 -22.12
CA LEU A 58 17.57 -11.24 -22.49
C LEU A 58 17.85 -11.18 -24.00
N ARG A 59 16.81 -11.24 -24.83
CA ARG A 59 16.95 -11.04 -26.29
C ARG A 59 17.48 -9.65 -26.61
N GLN A 60 17.02 -8.61 -25.91
CA GLN A 60 17.57 -7.28 -26.07
C GLN A 60 19.03 -7.20 -25.61
N PHE A 61 19.37 -7.86 -24.51
CA PHE A 61 20.75 -7.93 -24.04
C PHE A 61 21.65 -8.67 -25.05
N ALA A 62 21.22 -9.83 -25.54
CA ALA A 62 21.93 -10.58 -26.58
C ALA A 62 22.15 -9.75 -27.85
N ARG A 63 21.14 -8.98 -28.28
CA ARG A 63 21.32 -8.08 -29.43
C ARG A 63 22.42 -7.06 -29.14
N TRP A 64 22.43 -6.41 -28.00
CA TRP A 64 23.46 -5.45 -27.63
C TRP A 64 24.85 -6.08 -27.58
N LEU A 65 24.99 -7.28 -27.00
CA LEU A 65 26.26 -8.02 -26.98
C LEU A 65 26.83 -8.21 -28.39
N VAL A 66 25.97 -8.55 -29.35
CA VAL A 66 26.37 -8.85 -30.72
C VAL A 66 26.63 -7.58 -31.52
N THR A 67 25.74 -6.56 -31.43
CA THR A 67 25.80 -5.39 -32.32
C THR A 67 26.72 -4.27 -31.84
N GLU A 68 26.83 -4.12 -30.54
CA GLU A 68 27.59 -3.00 -29.94
C GLU A 68 28.89 -3.49 -29.29
N ALA A 69 28.81 -4.55 -28.47
CA ALA A 69 29.96 -5.06 -27.72
C ALA A 69 30.81 -6.08 -28.51
N GLN A 70 30.27 -6.65 -29.60
CA GLN A 70 30.92 -7.69 -30.40
C GLN A 70 31.33 -8.94 -29.60
N ILE A 71 30.57 -9.28 -28.56
CA ILE A 71 30.80 -10.40 -27.67
C ILE A 71 29.95 -11.59 -28.15
N THR A 72 30.58 -12.74 -28.39
CA THR A 72 29.94 -13.95 -28.90
C THR A 72 29.81 -15.09 -27.91
N ALA A 73 30.45 -14.99 -26.73
CA ALA A 73 30.35 -15.97 -25.64
C ALA A 73 29.98 -15.29 -24.31
N VAL A 74 29.11 -15.93 -23.53
CA VAL A 74 28.64 -15.39 -22.23
C VAL A 74 29.78 -15.34 -21.19
N ALA A 75 30.74 -16.27 -21.26
CA ALA A 75 31.91 -16.32 -20.37
C ALA A 75 32.84 -15.11 -20.51
N ASP A 76 32.84 -14.45 -21.68
CA ASP A 76 33.72 -13.34 -21.98
C ASP A 76 33.20 -11.99 -21.45
N ILE A 77 31.96 -11.96 -20.97
CA ILE A 77 31.31 -10.74 -20.49
C ILE A 77 31.95 -10.28 -19.19
N ARG A 78 32.47 -9.04 -19.20
CA ARG A 78 33.18 -8.40 -18.08
C ARG A 78 32.35 -7.27 -17.46
N ARG A 79 32.90 -6.72 -16.40
CA ARG A 79 32.28 -5.59 -15.68
C ARG A 79 32.10 -4.36 -16.57
N ASP A 80 33.10 -4.02 -17.35
CA ASP A 80 33.08 -2.82 -18.24
C ASP A 80 31.96 -2.94 -19.28
N ASP A 81 31.72 -4.13 -19.82
CA ASP A 81 30.62 -4.37 -20.75
C ASP A 81 29.24 -4.07 -20.13
N ILE A 82 29.08 -4.37 -18.85
CA ILE A 82 27.84 -4.02 -18.15
C ILE A 82 27.69 -2.52 -17.93
N GLU A 83 28.78 -1.78 -17.75
CA GLU A 83 28.76 -0.33 -17.65
C GLU A 83 28.31 0.29 -18.96
N ASP A 84 28.85 -0.17 -20.07
CA ASP A 84 28.44 0.25 -21.41
C ASP A 84 27.00 -0.14 -21.72
N TYR A 85 26.59 -1.36 -21.36
CA TYR A 85 25.19 -1.78 -21.50
C TYR A 85 24.21 -0.86 -20.75
N LYS A 86 24.55 -0.43 -19.53
CA LYS A 86 23.72 0.48 -18.75
C LYS A 86 23.51 1.82 -19.45
N VAL A 87 24.60 2.38 -20.01
CA VAL A 87 24.56 3.65 -20.76
C VAL A 87 23.69 3.48 -22.01
N TRP A 88 23.95 2.43 -22.80
CA TRP A 88 23.17 2.12 -23.97
C TRP A 88 21.68 1.92 -23.64
N LEU A 89 21.39 1.15 -22.59
CA LEU A 89 20.03 0.88 -22.16
C LEU A 89 19.30 2.15 -21.71
N ALA A 90 19.98 3.07 -21.04
CA ALA A 90 19.41 4.34 -20.59
C ALA A 90 19.03 5.24 -21.77
N GLY A 91 19.79 5.22 -22.87
CA GLY A 91 19.52 5.96 -24.09
C GLY A 91 18.45 5.36 -25.01
N ARG A 92 17.90 4.19 -24.67
CA ARG A 92 16.92 3.53 -25.54
C ARG A 92 15.54 4.21 -25.51
N HIS A 93 14.97 4.31 -26.71
CA HIS A 93 13.64 4.84 -26.91
C HIS A 93 12.61 3.74 -27.19
N ARG A 94 11.37 3.98 -26.83
CA ARG A 94 10.23 3.19 -27.27
C ARG A 94 9.89 3.52 -28.72
N SER A 95 9.08 2.65 -29.37
CA SER A 95 8.59 2.86 -30.75
C SER A 95 7.90 4.23 -30.96
N ALA A 96 7.46 4.89 -29.90
CA ALA A 96 6.83 6.22 -29.92
C ALA A 96 7.83 7.37 -29.60
N GLY A 97 9.15 7.16 -29.69
CA GLY A 97 10.17 8.19 -29.46
C GLY A 97 10.41 8.56 -27.98
N GLN A 98 9.69 7.96 -27.03
CA GLN A 98 9.90 8.19 -25.60
C GLN A 98 11.03 7.32 -25.06
N VAL A 99 11.89 7.87 -24.20
CA VAL A 99 12.89 7.10 -23.45
C VAL A 99 12.20 6.00 -22.62
N ILE A 100 12.84 4.84 -22.49
CA ILE A 100 12.31 3.77 -21.63
C ILE A 100 12.15 4.25 -20.20
N SER A 101 11.05 3.83 -19.54
CA SER A 101 10.82 4.22 -18.16
C SER A 101 11.89 3.64 -17.23
N ARG A 102 12.17 4.36 -16.12
CA ARG A 102 13.09 3.89 -15.08
C ARG A 102 12.73 2.49 -14.55
N GLU A 103 11.43 2.17 -14.47
CA GLU A 103 10.98 0.83 -14.07
C GLU A 103 11.29 -0.23 -15.15
N THR A 104 11.16 0.12 -16.43
CA THR A 104 11.56 -0.79 -17.51
C THR A 104 13.07 -1.05 -17.49
N HIS A 105 13.88 0.01 -17.32
CA HIS A 105 15.33 -0.11 -17.15
C HIS A 105 15.67 -1.03 -15.97
N ARG A 106 15.10 -0.73 -14.80
CA ARG A 106 15.26 -1.54 -13.59
C ARG A 106 14.92 -3.01 -13.80
N GLN A 107 13.79 -3.28 -14.44
CA GLN A 107 13.34 -4.64 -14.71
C GLN A 107 14.30 -5.41 -15.63
N ARG A 108 14.81 -4.75 -16.67
CA ARG A 108 15.78 -5.35 -17.59
C ARG A 108 17.10 -5.66 -16.89
N MET A 109 17.66 -4.70 -16.15
CA MET A 109 18.89 -4.91 -15.36
C MET A 109 18.74 -6.03 -14.33
N ARG A 110 17.60 -6.11 -13.63
CA ARG A 110 17.31 -7.23 -12.72
C ARG A 110 17.26 -8.57 -13.41
N THR A 111 16.72 -8.62 -14.62
CA THR A 111 16.65 -9.86 -15.39
C THR A 111 18.03 -10.33 -15.83
N VAL A 112 18.87 -9.42 -16.33
CA VAL A 112 20.25 -9.73 -16.71
C VAL A 112 21.08 -10.15 -15.48
N ARG A 113 20.96 -9.45 -14.35
CA ARG A 113 21.63 -9.85 -13.11
C ARG A 113 21.23 -11.26 -12.68
N ARG A 114 19.92 -11.55 -12.67
CA ARG A 114 19.42 -12.87 -12.28
C ARG A 114 19.82 -13.98 -13.25
N PHE A 115 19.98 -13.66 -14.52
CA PHE A 115 20.51 -14.60 -15.50
C PHE A 115 21.93 -15.04 -15.09
N PHE A 116 22.85 -14.09 -14.86
CA PHE A 116 24.21 -14.42 -14.42
C PHE A 116 24.25 -15.11 -13.06
N GLU A 117 23.48 -14.60 -12.09
CA GLU A 117 23.37 -15.20 -10.75
C GLU A 117 23.00 -16.69 -10.83
N ARG A 118 22.05 -17.04 -11.69
CA ARG A 118 21.59 -18.42 -11.84
C ARG A 118 22.53 -19.33 -12.61
N ILE A 119 23.11 -18.86 -13.71
CA ILE A 119 24.04 -19.70 -14.49
C ILE A 119 25.34 -19.97 -13.73
N ILE A 120 25.75 -19.04 -12.85
CA ILE A 120 26.87 -19.25 -11.94
C ILE A 120 26.47 -20.22 -10.82
N GLU A 121 25.32 -20.03 -10.17
CA GLU A 121 24.78 -20.91 -9.13
C GLU A 121 24.58 -22.36 -9.64
N TRP A 122 24.25 -22.52 -10.92
CA TRP A 122 24.06 -23.82 -11.56
C TRP A 122 25.36 -24.41 -12.12
N ASP A 123 26.48 -23.76 -11.90
CA ASP A 123 27.81 -24.18 -12.31
C ASP A 123 27.90 -24.52 -13.82
N TRP A 124 27.38 -23.61 -14.64
CA TRP A 124 27.44 -23.81 -16.09
C TRP A 124 28.83 -23.45 -16.64
N PRO A 125 29.40 -24.28 -17.54
CA PRO A 125 30.78 -24.08 -18.04
C PRO A 125 30.93 -22.78 -18.85
N ASP A 126 29.85 -22.24 -19.39
CA ASP A 126 29.78 -20.99 -20.14
C ASP A 126 29.41 -19.79 -19.25
N ALA A 127 29.35 -19.96 -17.92
CA ALA A 127 29.15 -18.85 -17.00
C ALA A 127 30.47 -18.08 -16.75
N PRO A 128 30.39 -16.75 -16.58
CA PRO A 128 31.55 -15.97 -16.14
C PRO A 128 31.90 -16.33 -14.69
N PRO A 129 33.19 -16.14 -14.26
CA PRO A 129 33.64 -16.55 -12.93
C PRO A 129 32.96 -15.80 -11.78
N ARG A 130 32.37 -14.66 -12.05
CA ARG A 130 31.56 -13.86 -11.10
C ARG A 130 30.45 -13.10 -11.84
N ASN A 131 29.38 -12.76 -11.12
CA ASN A 131 28.31 -11.98 -11.69
C ASN A 131 28.82 -10.55 -12.06
N PRO A 132 28.85 -10.18 -13.34
CA PRO A 132 29.33 -8.87 -13.76
C PRO A 132 28.34 -7.73 -13.40
N VAL A 133 27.06 -8.05 -13.08
CA VAL A 133 26.03 -7.09 -12.67
C VAL A 133 25.92 -7.04 -11.16
N ILE A 134 26.34 -5.95 -10.55
CA ILE A 134 26.25 -5.73 -9.09
C ILE A 134 24.89 -5.13 -8.71
N ALA A 135 24.57 -5.19 -7.41
CA ALA A 135 23.28 -4.69 -6.89
C ALA A 135 23.10 -3.17 -7.14
N GLY A 136 24.17 -2.39 -7.11
CA GLY A 136 24.17 -0.97 -7.36
C GLY A 136 23.83 -0.55 -8.80
N ASP A 137 23.93 -1.47 -9.77
CA ASP A 137 23.54 -1.22 -11.17
C ASP A 137 22.04 -1.15 -11.37
N ILE A 138 21.27 -1.66 -10.42
CA ILE A 138 19.83 -1.71 -10.52
C ILE A 138 19.25 -0.40 -9.98
N PRO A 139 18.59 0.42 -10.81
CA PRO A 139 17.97 1.65 -10.35
C PRO A 139 17.02 1.39 -9.16
N LYS A 140 17.08 2.22 -8.13
CA LYS A 140 16.13 2.14 -7.01
C LYS A 140 14.70 2.27 -7.53
N LYS A 141 13.79 1.48 -6.96
CA LYS A 141 12.38 1.56 -7.30
C LYS A 141 11.86 2.92 -6.81
N PRO A 142 11.29 3.74 -7.70
CA PRO A 142 10.56 4.91 -7.23
C PRO A 142 9.34 4.44 -6.45
N GLU A 143 9.08 5.07 -5.31
CA GLU A 143 7.89 4.81 -4.48
C GLU A 143 6.95 6.02 -4.51
N PRO A 144 6.35 6.34 -5.67
CA PRO A 144 5.37 7.41 -5.71
C PRO A 144 4.15 7.01 -4.88
N LEU A 145 3.56 7.99 -4.22
CA LEU A 145 2.27 7.76 -3.58
C LEU A 145 1.26 7.27 -4.63
N PRO A 146 0.43 6.27 -4.29
CA PRO A 146 -0.60 5.79 -5.21
C PRO A 146 -1.52 6.93 -5.62
N LYS A 147 -1.67 7.13 -6.94
CA LYS A 147 -2.66 8.05 -7.49
C LYS A 147 -4.00 7.32 -7.53
N PHE A 148 -5.02 7.87 -6.90
CA PHE A 148 -6.37 7.33 -6.86
C PHE A 148 -7.38 8.45 -7.12
N PRO A 149 -8.55 8.16 -7.72
CA PRO A 149 -9.67 9.09 -7.76
C PRO A 149 -10.09 9.50 -6.35
N ASP A 150 -10.40 10.76 -6.16
CA ASP A 150 -11.04 11.22 -4.92
C ASP A 150 -12.47 10.68 -4.80
N ASP A 151 -13.15 10.96 -3.68
CA ASP A 151 -14.51 10.44 -3.44
C ASP A 151 -15.51 10.97 -4.46
N ARG A 152 -15.34 12.20 -4.97
CA ARG A 152 -16.20 12.81 -6.00
C ARG A 152 -16.00 12.12 -7.35
N ASP A 153 -14.76 11.91 -7.73
CA ASP A 153 -14.41 11.20 -8.96
C ASP A 153 -14.86 9.75 -8.94
N ALA A 154 -14.70 9.08 -7.79
CA ALA A 154 -15.19 7.72 -7.59
C ALA A 154 -16.73 7.65 -7.72
N ALA A 155 -17.45 8.61 -7.16
CA ALA A 155 -18.92 8.70 -7.28
C ALA A 155 -19.34 8.93 -8.74
N ARG A 156 -18.67 9.84 -9.49
CA ARG A 156 -18.93 10.06 -10.92
C ARG A 156 -18.73 8.81 -11.75
N LEU A 157 -17.64 8.07 -11.48
CA LEU A 157 -17.36 6.80 -12.15
C LEU A 157 -18.45 5.76 -11.90
N MET A 158 -18.89 5.60 -10.65
CA MET A 158 -19.97 4.69 -10.29
C MET A 158 -21.30 5.07 -10.93
N ALA A 159 -21.63 6.36 -10.97
CA ALA A 159 -22.84 6.87 -11.64
C ALA A 159 -22.80 6.57 -13.15
N ALA A 160 -21.67 6.82 -13.81
CA ALA A 160 -21.52 6.51 -15.23
C ALA A 160 -21.61 5.00 -15.52
N ALA A 161 -21.05 4.15 -14.65
CA ALA A 161 -21.19 2.70 -14.78
C ALA A 161 -22.64 2.23 -14.67
N ARG A 162 -23.42 2.82 -13.76
CA ARG A 162 -24.85 2.51 -13.57
C ARG A 162 -25.73 3.01 -14.69
N ALA A 163 -25.38 4.14 -15.30
CA ALA A 163 -26.09 4.72 -16.43
C ALA A 163 -25.74 4.07 -17.78
N SER A 164 -24.72 3.19 -17.81
CA SER A 164 -24.32 2.52 -19.06
C SER A 164 -25.40 1.56 -19.56
N ALA A 165 -25.67 1.60 -20.86
CA ALA A 165 -26.56 0.64 -21.52
C ALA A 165 -25.95 -0.77 -21.60
N ASP A 166 -24.63 -0.92 -21.49
CA ASP A 166 -23.97 -2.22 -21.47
C ASP A 166 -23.88 -2.74 -20.02
N SER A 167 -24.61 -3.79 -19.71
CA SER A 167 -24.64 -4.42 -18.38
C SER A 167 -23.25 -4.90 -17.89
N ARG A 168 -22.31 -5.19 -18.82
CA ARG A 168 -20.91 -5.49 -18.47
C ARG A 168 -20.20 -4.32 -17.80
N ASP A 169 -20.49 -3.09 -18.20
CA ASP A 169 -19.86 -1.89 -17.66
C ASP A 169 -20.14 -1.77 -16.16
N ARG A 170 -21.43 -1.85 -15.81
CA ARG A 170 -21.87 -1.79 -14.42
C ARG A 170 -21.27 -2.94 -13.60
N LEU A 171 -21.40 -4.18 -14.12
CA LEU A 171 -20.90 -5.36 -13.42
C LEU A 171 -19.40 -5.27 -13.13
N VAL A 172 -18.58 -4.94 -14.15
CA VAL A 172 -17.13 -4.87 -14.04
C VAL A 172 -16.70 -3.77 -13.08
N VAL A 173 -17.27 -2.58 -13.19
CA VAL A 173 -16.89 -1.43 -12.36
C VAL A 173 -17.31 -1.66 -10.89
N GLU A 174 -18.54 -2.11 -10.65
CA GLU A 174 -19.05 -2.39 -9.30
C GLU A 174 -18.24 -3.51 -8.61
N LEU A 175 -17.94 -4.60 -9.32
CA LEU A 175 -17.12 -5.68 -8.77
C LEU A 175 -15.71 -5.17 -8.40
N LEU A 176 -15.03 -4.50 -9.32
CA LEU A 176 -13.67 -4.02 -9.06
C LEU A 176 -13.61 -2.97 -7.94
N ALA A 177 -14.56 -2.02 -7.93
CA ALA A 177 -14.60 -0.94 -6.96
C ALA A 177 -14.93 -1.42 -5.54
N ARG A 178 -15.86 -2.39 -5.40
CA ARG A 178 -16.34 -2.85 -4.10
C ARG A 178 -15.53 -4.00 -3.50
N THR A 179 -14.86 -4.80 -4.33
CA THR A 179 -14.08 -5.96 -3.85
C THR A 179 -12.57 -5.76 -3.89
N GLY A 180 -12.10 -4.76 -4.65
CA GLY A 180 -10.69 -4.50 -4.86
C GLY A 180 -9.93 -5.62 -5.57
N MET A 181 -10.62 -6.54 -6.23
CA MET A 181 -9.99 -7.64 -6.95
C MET A 181 -9.15 -7.15 -8.15
N ARG A 182 -8.19 -7.95 -8.56
CA ARG A 182 -7.41 -7.67 -9.77
C ARG A 182 -8.21 -8.04 -11.03
N ALA A 183 -7.96 -7.35 -12.15
CA ALA A 183 -8.63 -7.68 -13.41
C ALA A 183 -8.46 -9.15 -13.84
N GLY A 184 -7.32 -9.76 -13.53
CA GLY A 184 -7.10 -11.19 -13.80
C GLY A 184 -7.88 -12.11 -12.87
N GLU A 185 -8.11 -11.69 -11.61
CA GLU A 185 -8.96 -12.41 -10.65
C GLU A 185 -10.43 -12.34 -11.10
N LEU A 186 -10.89 -11.16 -11.51
CA LEU A 186 -12.24 -10.99 -12.07
C LEU A 186 -12.47 -11.85 -13.32
N ALA A 187 -11.53 -11.85 -14.26
CA ALA A 187 -11.61 -12.68 -15.45
C ALA A 187 -11.59 -14.20 -15.14
N GLY A 188 -10.96 -14.57 -14.03
CA GLY A 188 -10.81 -15.96 -13.59
C GLY A 188 -11.90 -16.45 -12.63
N LEU A 189 -12.90 -15.64 -12.29
CA LEU A 189 -13.97 -16.06 -11.38
C LEU A 189 -14.72 -17.28 -11.93
N ASP A 190 -14.79 -18.32 -11.13
CA ASP A 190 -15.51 -19.54 -11.49
C ASP A 190 -17.04 -19.31 -11.45
N ALA A 191 -17.80 -20.12 -12.16
CA ALA A 191 -19.27 -20.01 -12.22
C ALA A 191 -19.94 -20.09 -10.84
N ASP A 192 -19.35 -20.83 -9.91
CA ASP A 192 -19.79 -21.06 -8.53
C ASP A 192 -19.08 -20.16 -7.48
N ALA A 193 -18.46 -19.07 -7.93
CA ALA A 193 -17.68 -18.19 -7.05
C ALA A 193 -18.52 -17.47 -5.98
N VAL A 194 -19.83 -17.30 -6.19
CA VAL A 194 -20.74 -16.75 -5.18
C VAL A 194 -21.15 -17.85 -4.24
N VAL A 195 -20.84 -17.70 -2.95
CA VAL A 195 -21.14 -18.67 -1.91
C VAL A 195 -21.90 -18.00 -0.78
N GLN A 196 -22.73 -18.77 -0.07
CA GLN A 196 -23.42 -18.31 1.13
C GLN A 196 -22.64 -18.82 2.37
N ILE A 197 -22.29 -17.91 3.26
CA ILE A 197 -21.67 -18.24 4.55
C ILE A 197 -22.48 -17.55 5.64
N GLY A 198 -23.14 -18.33 6.47
CA GLY A 198 -24.13 -17.83 7.42
C GLY A 198 -25.28 -17.12 6.70
N ALA A 199 -25.65 -15.92 7.15
CA ALA A 199 -26.69 -15.09 6.53
C ALA A 199 -26.16 -14.22 5.36
N GLY A 200 -24.87 -14.24 5.08
CA GLY A 200 -24.23 -13.34 4.10
C GLY A 200 -23.80 -14.04 2.82
N HIS A 201 -23.78 -13.27 1.71
CA HIS A 201 -23.19 -13.73 0.47
C HIS A 201 -21.72 -13.31 0.42
N TRP A 202 -20.89 -14.21 -0.07
CA TRP A 202 -19.44 -14.02 -0.20
C TRP A 202 -19.00 -14.37 -1.60
N LEU A 203 -17.93 -13.72 -2.06
CA LEU A 203 -17.29 -14.04 -3.33
C LEU A 203 -15.97 -14.76 -3.06
N ARG A 204 -15.88 -16.00 -3.51
CA ARG A 204 -14.63 -16.76 -3.54
C ARG A 204 -13.78 -16.28 -4.68
N ILE A 205 -12.64 -15.65 -4.38
CA ILE A 205 -11.70 -15.15 -5.37
C ILE A 205 -10.48 -16.08 -5.40
N PRO A 206 -10.25 -16.80 -6.50
CA PRO A 206 -9.11 -17.68 -6.61
C PRO A 206 -7.81 -16.88 -6.67
N LEU A 207 -6.85 -17.21 -5.82
CA LEU A 207 -5.51 -16.63 -5.84
C LEU A 207 -4.63 -17.34 -6.87
N GLY A 208 -4.51 -16.75 -8.04
CA GLY A 208 -3.99 -17.36 -9.26
C GLY A 208 -2.53 -17.87 -9.26
N LYS A 209 -1.66 -17.49 -8.33
CA LYS A 209 -0.26 -17.97 -8.28
C LYS A 209 0.10 -18.72 -7.01
N LEU A 210 -0.71 -18.67 -5.96
CA LEU A 210 -0.30 -19.07 -4.62
C LEU A 210 -1.31 -19.97 -3.90
N ARG A 211 -2.30 -20.49 -4.62
CA ARG A 211 -3.24 -21.55 -4.20
C ARG A 211 -4.03 -21.31 -2.91
N ASN A 212 -4.18 -20.07 -2.47
CA ASN A 212 -5.05 -19.73 -1.35
C ASN A 212 -6.18 -18.84 -1.84
N ASP A 213 -7.38 -19.38 -1.91
CA ASP A 213 -8.60 -18.64 -2.18
C ASP A 213 -8.86 -17.66 -1.03
N ARG A 214 -9.38 -16.47 -1.37
CA ARG A 214 -9.88 -15.55 -0.37
C ARG A 214 -11.37 -15.33 -0.55
N TYR A 215 -12.04 -15.09 0.54
CA TYR A 215 -13.46 -14.78 0.55
C TYR A 215 -13.65 -13.28 0.82
N VAL A 216 -14.43 -12.62 -0.02
CA VAL A 216 -14.78 -11.21 0.12
C VAL A 216 -16.28 -11.09 0.37
N PRO A 217 -16.72 -10.41 1.44
CA PRO A 217 -18.15 -10.23 1.69
C PRO A 217 -18.77 -9.39 0.57
N LEU A 218 -19.94 -9.80 0.10
CA LEU A 218 -20.70 -9.08 -0.91
C LEU A 218 -21.72 -8.14 -0.25
N HIS A 219 -21.64 -6.86 -0.61
CA HIS A 219 -22.70 -5.91 -0.28
C HIS A 219 -24.03 -6.38 -0.91
N PRO A 220 -25.19 -6.21 -0.26
CA PRO A 220 -26.49 -6.67 -0.78
C PRO A 220 -26.77 -6.22 -2.23
N ASP A 221 -26.47 -4.95 -2.56
CA ASP A 221 -26.65 -4.43 -3.95
C ASP A 221 -25.78 -5.20 -4.96
N LEU A 222 -24.54 -5.57 -4.56
CA LEU A 222 -23.65 -6.30 -5.45
C LEU A 222 -24.08 -7.77 -5.58
N ALA A 223 -24.59 -8.37 -4.52
CA ALA A 223 -25.19 -9.70 -4.56
C ALA A 223 -26.42 -9.72 -5.47
N GLY A 224 -27.30 -8.73 -5.37
CA GLY A 224 -28.45 -8.58 -6.27
C GLY A 224 -28.04 -8.38 -7.72
N LEU A 225 -27.02 -7.54 -7.99
CA LEU A 225 -26.48 -7.34 -9.34
C LEU A 225 -25.91 -8.64 -9.92
N LEU A 226 -25.18 -9.41 -9.13
CA LEU A 226 -24.63 -10.71 -9.54
C LEU A 226 -25.74 -11.74 -9.77
N GLY A 227 -26.77 -11.76 -8.93
CA GLY A 227 -27.97 -12.61 -9.10
C GLY A 227 -28.67 -12.33 -10.42
N ALA A 228 -28.96 -11.05 -10.72
CA ALA A 228 -29.58 -10.63 -11.98
C ALA A 228 -28.68 -10.97 -13.20
N TRP A 229 -27.37 -10.74 -13.09
CA TRP A 229 -26.42 -11.12 -14.13
C TRP A 229 -26.42 -12.63 -14.40
N THR A 230 -26.35 -13.43 -13.33
CA THR A 230 -26.33 -14.89 -13.42
C THR A 230 -27.62 -15.43 -14.03
N ALA A 231 -28.79 -14.91 -13.63
CA ALA A 231 -30.07 -15.30 -14.19
C ALA A 231 -30.14 -15.01 -15.70
N ALA A 232 -29.67 -13.84 -16.13
CA ALA A 232 -29.69 -13.43 -17.54
C ALA A 232 -28.68 -14.16 -18.42
N ASN A 233 -27.62 -14.76 -17.86
CA ASN A 233 -26.49 -15.31 -18.61
C ASN A 233 -26.15 -16.76 -18.22
N LEU A 234 -27.08 -17.49 -17.60
CA LEU A 234 -26.83 -18.81 -16.99
C LEU A 234 -26.19 -19.81 -17.94
N ASP A 235 -26.71 -19.91 -19.16
CA ASP A 235 -26.19 -20.86 -20.17
C ASP A 235 -24.77 -20.52 -20.62
N HIS A 236 -24.47 -19.24 -20.77
CA HIS A 236 -23.11 -18.79 -21.12
C HIS A 236 -22.13 -19.02 -19.97
N ILE A 237 -22.55 -18.75 -18.73
CA ILE A 237 -21.77 -19.00 -17.53
C ILE A 237 -21.43 -20.49 -17.40
N ARG A 238 -22.41 -21.38 -17.60
CA ARG A 238 -22.21 -22.82 -17.57
C ARG A 238 -21.30 -23.32 -18.68
N ALA A 239 -21.51 -22.85 -19.90
CA ALA A 239 -20.72 -23.24 -21.07
C ALA A 239 -19.24 -22.85 -20.93
N HIS A 240 -18.97 -21.67 -20.39
CA HIS A 240 -17.60 -21.17 -20.22
C HIS A 240 -17.00 -21.47 -18.84
N LYS A 241 -17.78 -21.97 -17.88
CA LYS A 241 -17.39 -22.16 -16.46
C LYS A 241 -16.80 -20.89 -15.83
N ARG A 242 -17.32 -19.72 -16.23
CA ARG A 242 -16.88 -18.41 -15.79
C ARG A 242 -18.08 -17.54 -15.40
N LEU A 243 -18.04 -16.96 -14.18
CA LEU A 243 -19.12 -16.12 -13.67
C LEU A 243 -19.38 -14.88 -14.55
N VAL A 244 -18.30 -14.29 -15.09
CA VAL A 244 -18.39 -13.10 -15.94
C VAL A 244 -18.34 -13.48 -17.43
N ALA A 245 -19.32 -14.27 -17.88
CA ALA A 245 -19.52 -14.67 -19.27
C ALA A 245 -20.95 -14.32 -19.72
N ASP A 246 -21.11 -13.92 -21.00
CA ASP A 246 -22.40 -13.69 -21.67
C ASP A 246 -22.33 -14.16 -23.14
N HIS A 247 -23.31 -13.81 -23.96
CA HIS A 247 -23.38 -14.16 -25.39
C HIS A 247 -22.16 -13.74 -26.21
N ARG A 248 -21.36 -12.79 -25.73
CA ARG A 248 -20.10 -12.34 -26.35
C ARG A 248 -18.89 -13.13 -25.85
N GLY A 249 -19.09 -14.11 -24.97
CA GLY A 249 -18.07 -14.95 -24.34
C GLY A 249 -17.55 -14.42 -23.00
N PRO A 250 -16.58 -15.10 -22.37
CA PRO A 250 -16.01 -14.70 -21.10
C PRO A 250 -15.19 -13.41 -21.23
N LEU A 251 -15.15 -12.63 -20.15
CA LEU A 251 -14.34 -11.43 -20.08
C LEU A 251 -12.87 -11.81 -19.83
N ASP A 252 -11.98 -11.28 -20.66
CA ASP A 252 -10.56 -11.32 -20.40
C ASP A 252 -10.08 -10.04 -19.68
N ARG A 253 -8.89 -10.06 -19.10
CA ARG A 253 -8.32 -8.93 -18.35
C ARG A 253 -8.11 -7.67 -19.22
N HIS A 254 -7.91 -7.81 -20.52
CA HIS A 254 -7.69 -6.68 -21.45
C HIS A 254 -9.02 -6.00 -21.75
N LEU A 255 -10.07 -6.81 -21.95
CA LEU A 255 -11.44 -6.30 -22.13
C LEU A 255 -11.92 -5.59 -20.85
N ILE A 256 -11.70 -6.19 -19.67
CA ILE A 256 -11.97 -5.55 -18.37
C ILE A 256 -11.26 -4.19 -18.28
N GLY A 257 -9.99 -4.12 -18.65
CA GLY A 257 -9.23 -2.86 -18.66
C GLY A 257 -9.77 -1.84 -19.67
N ARG A 258 -10.30 -2.27 -20.82
CA ARG A 258 -10.95 -1.39 -21.80
C ARG A 258 -12.30 -0.86 -21.28
N ILE A 259 -13.11 -1.72 -20.68
CA ILE A 259 -14.38 -1.35 -20.05
C ILE A 259 -14.16 -0.25 -19.02
N VAL A 260 -13.25 -0.47 -18.05
CA VAL A 260 -12.97 0.52 -17.00
C VAL A 260 -12.52 1.86 -17.60
N ARG A 261 -11.64 1.86 -18.60
CA ARG A 261 -11.19 3.10 -19.26
C ARG A 261 -12.30 3.81 -20.03
N ARG A 262 -13.18 3.06 -20.69
CA ARG A 262 -14.34 3.62 -21.41
C ARG A 262 -15.29 4.31 -20.44
N VAL A 263 -15.68 3.63 -19.38
CA VAL A 263 -16.58 4.19 -18.35
C VAL A 263 -15.93 5.40 -17.65
N ALA A 264 -14.64 5.33 -17.36
CA ALA A 264 -13.91 6.45 -16.78
C ALA A 264 -13.84 7.66 -17.72
N GLY A 265 -13.70 7.44 -19.02
CA GLY A 265 -13.78 8.49 -20.03
C GLY A 265 -15.16 9.14 -20.07
N ALA A 266 -16.24 8.34 -20.05
CA ALA A 266 -17.62 8.83 -20.00
C ALA A 266 -17.92 9.61 -18.70
N ALA A 267 -17.29 9.23 -17.58
CA ALA A 267 -17.41 9.93 -16.32
C ALA A 267 -16.58 11.23 -16.22
N GLY A 268 -15.77 11.56 -17.23
CA GLY A 268 -14.81 12.68 -17.16
C GLY A 268 -13.69 12.47 -16.13
N VAL A 269 -13.33 11.21 -15.84
CA VAL A 269 -12.27 10.83 -14.88
C VAL A 269 -11.17 10.04 -15.61
N PRO A 270 -10.37 10.67 -16.46
CA PRO A 270 -9.41 9.95 -17.30
C PRO A 270 -8.29 9.30 -16.49
N GLY A 271 -7.68 8.28 -17.08
CA GLY A 271 -6.54 7.58 -16.49
C GLY A 271 -6.89 6.56 -15.41
N VAL A 272 -8.18 6.30 -15.14
CA VAL A 272 -8.60 5.21 -14.26
C VAL A 272 -8.45 3.87 -14.99
N HIS A 273 -7.95 2.89 -14.27
CA HIS A 273 -7.77 1.50 -14.71
C HIS A 273 -8.00 0.56 -13.52
N PRO A 274 -8.18 -0.75 -13.70
CA PRO A 274 -8.57 -1.66 -12.62
C PRO A 274 -7.69 -1.57 -11.36
N HIS A 275 -6.40 -1.39 -11.51
CA HIS A 275 -5.52 -1.29 -10.35
C HIS A 275 -5.72 0.01 -9.54
N ARG A 276 -6.10 1.11 -10.22
CA ARG A 276 -6.46 2.35 -9.54
C ARG A 276 -7.75 2.22 -8.72
N LEU A 277 -8.75 1.47 -9.18
CA LEU A 277 -9.97 1.18 -8.41
C LEU A 277 -9.65 0.44 -7.12
N ARG A 278 -8.74 -0.53 -7.20
CA ARG A 278 -8.24 -1.24 -6.02
C ARG A 278 -7.51 -0.32 -5.03
N HIS A 279 -6.71 0.61 -5.52
CA HIS A 279 -6.06 1.63 -4.68
C HIS A 279 -7.09 2.57 -4.05
N THR A 280 -8.12 2.97 -4.81
CA THR A 280 -9.23 3.79 -4.31
C THR A 280 -9.93 3.11 -3.14
N LEU A 281 -10.34 1.85 -3.31
CA LEU A 281 -10.97 1.08 -2.24
C LEU A 281 -10.09 1.01 -0.98
N ALA A 282 -8.81 0.68 -1.14
CA ALA A 282 -7.89 0.57 -0.02
C ALA A 282 -7.72 1.90 0.72
N THR A 283 -7.58 3.01 -0.03
CA THR A 283 -7.44 4.34 0.57
C THR A 283 -8.74 4.80 1.23
N GLN A 284 -9.89 4.53 0.61
CA GLN A 284 -11.19 4.82 1.22
C GLN A 284 -11.44 3.99 2.47
N ALA A 285 -11.06 2.72 2.47
CA ALA A 285 -11.22 1.82 3.61
C ALA A 285 -10.39 2.29 4.81
N ILE A 286 -9.10 2.60 4.60
CA ILE A 286 -8.24 3.08 5.69
C ILE A 286 -8.70 4.45 6.22
N ASN A 287 -9.10 5.39 5.33
CA ASN A 287 -9.61 6.70 5.74
C ASN A 287 -10.94 6.62 6.50
N ARG A 288 -11.65 5.50 6.41
CA ARG A 288 -12.88 5.20 7.17
C ARG A 288 -12.66 4.27 8.36
N GLY A 289 -11.40 4.05 8.75
CA GLY A 289 -11.04 3.34 9.99
C GLY A 289 -10.91 1.83 9.86
N MET A 290 -10.91 1.27 8.63
CA MET A 290 -10.62 -0.16 8.47
C MET A 290 -9.16 -0.46 8.82
N ARG A 291 -8.91 -1.45 9.66
CA ARG A 291 -7.56 -1.86 10.06
C ARG A 291 -6.76 -2.39 8.87
N LEU A 292 -5.44 -2.17 8.89
CA LEU A 292 -4.54 -2.57 7.81
C LEU A 292 -4.56 -4.08 7.53
N GLU A 293 -4.70 -4.90 8.57
CA GLU A 293 -4.80 -6.35 8.45
C GLU A 293 -6.08 -6.76 7.71
N ALA A 294 -7.20 -6.11 8.00
CA ALA A 294 -8.46 -6.35 7.30
C ALA A 294 -8.39 -5.91 5.84
N ILE A 295 -7.73 -4.78 5.54
CA ILE A 295 -7.46 -4.33 4.17
C ILE A 295 -6.54 -5.33 3.45
N ALA A 296 -5.49 -5.82 4.12
CA ALA A 296 -4.58 -6.81 3.55
C ALA A 296 -5.33 -8.11 3.20
N ALA A 297 -6.17 -8.60 4.10
CA ALA A 297 -7.01 -9.79 3.90
C ALA A 297 -8.01 -9.58 2.74
N LEU A 298 -8.74 -8.45 2.74
CA LEU A 298 -9.70 -8.08 1.68
C LEU A 298 -9.02 -8.07 0.31
N LEU A 299 -7.85 -7.47 0.22
CA LEU A 299 -7.12 -7.34 -1.03
C LEU A 299 -6.30 -8.59 -1.39
N GLY A 300 -6.08 -9.52 -0.48
CA GLY A 300 -5.21 -10.68 -0.67
C GLY A 300 -3.74 -10.26 -0.85
N HIS A 301 -3.25 -9.40 0.03
CA HIS A 301 -1.83 -9.05 0.12
C HIS A 301 -1.11 -10.10 0.95
N GLN A 302 -0.08 -10.71 0.40
CA GLN A 302 0.73 -11.71 1.12
C GLN A 302 1.76 -11.09 2.04
N LYS A 303 2.18 -9.86 1.72
CA LYS A 303 3.14 -9.10 2.51
C LYS A 303 2.46 -7.82 2.99
N MET A 304 2.54 -7.56 4.27
CA MET A 304 1.98 -6.35 4.88
C MET A 304 2.57 -5.07 4.27
N GLU A 305 3.81 -5.09 3.82
CA GLU A 305 4.47 -3.99 3.10
C GLU A 305 3.64 -3.46 1.91
N MET A 306 2.89 -4.36 1.24
CA MET A 306 2.01 -3.97 0.13
C MET A 306 0.80 -3.15 0.61
N THR A 307 0.41 -3.28 1.86
CA THR A 307 -0.71 -2.55 2.48
C THR A 307 -0.23 -1.28 3.17
N LEU A 308 0.98 -1.28 3.74
CA LEU A 308 1.57 -0.13 4.42
C LEU A 308 1.70 1.12 3.52
N ILE A 309 1.75 0.94 2.19
CA ILE A 309 1.75 2.07 1.26
C ILE A 309 0.49 2.95 1.40
N TYR A 310 -0.64 2.37 1.82
CA TYR A 310 -1.88 3.11 2.06
C TYR A 310 -1.86 3.85 3.39
N ALA A 311 -1.12 3.36 4.38
CA ALA A 311 -0.91 4.06 5.65
C ALA A 311 -0.20 5.41 5.45
N LYS A 312 0.71 5.51 4.47
CA LYS A 312 1.38 6.77 4.10
C LYS A 312 0.40 7.84 3.57
N ILE A 313 -0.81 7.47 3.18
CA ILE A 313 -1.82 8.34 2.58
C ILE A 313 -2.93 8.68 3.58
N ALA A 314 -3.02 7.94 4.67
CA ALA A 314 -4.10 8.00 5.64
C ALA A 314 -3.97 9.20 6.62
N ASN A 315 -3.80 10.41 6.10
CA ASN A 315 -3.68 11.62 6.93
C ASN A 315 -4.86 11.83 7.89
N ARG A 316 -6.07 11.38 7.52
CA ARG A 316 -7.27 11.48 8.38
C ARG A 316 -7.25 10.49 9.54
N VAL A 317 -6.72 9.28 9.33
CA VAL A 317 -6.60 8.28 10.42
C VAL A 317 -5.59 8.76 11.45
N VAL A 318 -4.44 9.28 11.01
CA VAL A 318 -3.43 9.85 11.90
C VAL A 318 -4.00 11.03 12.70
N ALA A 319 -4.73 11.94 12.04
CA ALA A 319 -5.37 13.05 12.71
C ALA A 319 -6.48 12.60 13.68
N GLY A 320 -7.28 11.59 13.29
CA GLY A 320 -8.34 11.03 14.13
C GLY A 320 -7.79 10.25 15.33
N GLU A 321 -6.77 9.44 15.15
CA GLU A 321 -6.10 8.72 16.24
C GLU A 321 -5.37 9.68 17.17
N TYR A 322 -4.70 10.70 16.63
CA TYR A 322 -4.08 11.75 17.42
C TYR A 322 -5.13 12.49 18.26
N ALA A 323 -6.25 12.91 17.67
CA ALA A 323 -7.34 13.56 18.38
C ALA A 323 -7.93 12.63 19.47
N ALA A 324 -8.14 11.34 19.17
CA ALA A 324 -8.65 10.38 20.14
C ALA A 324 -7.66 10.11 21.29
N VAL A 325 -6.36 10.06 20.98
CA VAL A 325 -5.30 9.95 22.00
C VAL A 325 -5.20 11.24 22.80
N SER A 326 -5.23 12.40 22.15
CA SER A 326 -5.25 13.70 22.83
C SER A 326 -6.45 13.80 23.78
N THR A 327 -7.65 13.43 23.33
CA THR A 327 -8.86 13.42 24.19
C THR A 327 -8.70 12.48 25.39
N LYS A 328 -8.07 11.30 25.20
CA LYS A 328 -7.78 10.39 26.32
C LYS A 328 -6.73 10.94 27.27
N ILE A 329 -5.71 11.60 26.73
CA ILE A 329 -4.68 12.27 27.52
C ILE A 329 -5.31 13.43 28.29
N ASP A 330 -6.14 14.23 27.62
CA ASP A 330 -6.87 15.35 28.26
C ASP A 330 -7.82 14.84 29.36
N ALA A 331 -8.48 13.70 29.17
CA ALA A 331 -9.30 13.04 30.16
C ALA A 331 -8.49 12.54 31.38
N LEU A 332 -7.22 12.14 31.18
CA LEU A 332 -6.31 11.79 32.29
C LEU A 332 -5.87 13.00 33.12
N TYR A 333 -5.82 14.19 32.50
CA TYR A 333 -5.46 15.42 33.17
C TYR A 333 -6.67 16.15 33.76
N GLY A 334 -7.88 15.64 33.62
CA GLY A 334 -9.14 16.25 34.02
C GLY A 334 -9.58 17.38 33.08
N GLN A 335 -10.89 17.54 32.90
CA GLN A 335 -11.40 18.72 32.20
C GLN A 335 -11.00 19.97 33.04
N PRO A 336 -10.47 21.02 32.41
CA PRO A 336 -10.35 22.29 33.08
C PRO A 336 -11.76 22.68 33.58
N PRO A 337 -11.93 23.14 34.84
CA PRO A 337 -13.24 23.60 35.30
C PRO A 337 -13.73 24.70 34.33
N GLU A 338 -15.01 24.61 33.92
CA GLU A 338 -15.64 25.68 33.14
C GLU A 338 -15.48 26.98 33.89
N LEU A 339 -14.71 27.89 33.33
CA LEU A 339 -14.44 29.19 33.92
C LEU A 339 -15.70 30.07 33.74
N PRO A 340 -16.15 30.79 34.79
CA PRO A 340 -17.24 31.78 34.66
C PRO A 340 -16.91 32.81 33.58
N ALA A 341 -17.93 33.34 32.89
CA ALA A 341 -17.79 34.24 31.74
C ALA A 341 -17.08 35.59 32.05
N ASP A 342 -16.88 35.92 33.32
CA ASP A 342 -16.21 37.14 33.82
C ASP A 342 -14.71 36.95 34.15
N TYR A 343 -14.15 35.76 33.83
CA TYR A 343 -12.77 35.40 34.16
C TYR A 343 -11.72 35.92 33.16
N GLU A 344 -12.15 36.58 32.10
CA GLU A 344 -11.26 36.89 30.95
C GLU A 344 -10.21 37.98 31.17
N THR A 345 -10.32 38.83 32.16
CA THR A 345 -9.41 40.00 32.25
C THR A 345 -8.22 39.83 33.19
N THR A 346 -8.29 38.95 34.21
CA THR A 346 -7.17 38.73 35.14
C THR A 346 -6.68 37.28 35.18
N GLY A 347 -7.53 36.33 34.82
CA GLY A 347 -7.25 34.88 34.88
C GLY A 347 -6.39 34.36 33.73
N MET A 348 -6.46 34.95 32.53
CA MET A 348 -5.70 34.47 31.34
C MET A 348 -4.19 34.64 31.49
N ALA A 349 -3.74 35.70 32.17
CA ALA A 349 -2.31 35.89 32.47
C ALA A 349 -1.82 34.90 33.54
N ARG A 350 -2.70 34.50 34.47
CA ARG A 350 -2.43 33.48 35.49
C ARG A 350 -2.44 32.09 34.85
N LEU A 351 -3.43 31.73 34.00
CA LEU A 351 -3.51 30.49 33.25
C LEU A 351 -2.32 30.29 32.29
N ARG A 352 -1.85 31.34 31.65
CA ARG A 352 -0.62 31.24 30.82
C ARG A 352 0.63 30.97 31.64
N ARG A 353 0.72 31.49 32.85
CA ARG A 353 1.81 31.17 33.78
C ARG A 353 1.67 29.77 34.37
N GLU A 354 0.45 29.31 34.65
CA GLU A 354 0.15 27.97 35.16
C GLU A 354 0.31 26.88 34.09
N ALA A 355 0.03 27.16 32.80
CA ALA A 355 0.23 26.26 31.70
C ALA A 355 1.72 25.90 31.44
N HIS A 356 2.64 26.75 31.91
CA HIS A 356 4.08 26.44 31.90
C HIS A 356 4.56 25.76 33.20
N ALA A 357 3.67 25.55 34.16
CA ALA A 357 4.01 24.90 35.42
C ALA A 357 3.60 23.43 35.39
N ARG A 358 4.49 22.55 35.82
CA ARG A 358 4.25 21.10 35.93
C ARG A 358 3.23 20.83 37.02
N MET A 359 2.07 20.27 36.71
CA MET A 359 1.04 19.94 37.67
C MET A 359 1.45 18.73 38.51
N LEU A 360 1.36 18.87 39.84
CA LEU A 360 1.58 17.83 40.83
C LEU A 360 0.25 17.49 41.50
N GLY A 361 0.17 16.34 42.17
CA GLY A 361 -1.08 15.89 42.78
C GLY A 361 -1.71 16.85 43.81
N ASN A 362 -0.91 17.75 44.43
CA ASN A 362 -1.33 18.67 45.49
C ASN A 362 -0.78 20.11 45.30
N GLY A 363 -0.26 20.43 44.11
CA GLY A 363 0.30 21.74 43.79
C GLY A 363 0.86 21.82 42.38
N LEU A 364 1.64 22.85 42.15
CA LEU A 364 2.29 23.17 40.88
C LEU A 364 3.80 23.28 41.05
N CYS A 365 4.57 22.73 40.12
CA CYS A 365 6.00 22.93 40.03
C CYS A 365 6.31 24.11 39.10
N THR A 366 6.83 25.21 39.63
CA THR A 366 7.20 26.41 38.87
C THR A 366 8.66 26.44 38.43
N ARG A 367 9.34 25.29 38.47
CA ARG A 367 10.72 25.16 38.03
C ARG A 367 10.80 25.38 36.51
N PRO A 368 11.76 26.19 36.00
CA PRO A 368 12.02 26.31 34.60
C PRO A 368 12.30 24.93 33.95
N ALA A 369 11.77 24.72 32.73
CA ALA A 369 11.88 23.41 32.02
C ALA A 369 13.33 23.01 31.73
N GLU A 370 14.24 23.99 31.64
CA GLU A 370 15.66 23.80 31.34
C GLU A 370 16.46 23.29 32.55
N LEU A 371 15.87 23.35 33.77
CA LEU A 371 16.50 22.87 35.00
C LEU A 371 16.04 21.44 35.31
N ASP A 372 16.96 20.51 35.32
CA ASP A 372 16.70 19.11 35.67
C ASP A 372 16.31 18.94 37.15
N CYS A 373 15.36 18.05 37.44
CA CYS A 373 14.87 17.80 38.80
C CYS A 373 15.48 16.54 39.38
N ARG A 374 16.29 16.66 40.42
CA ARG A 374 16.92 15.53 41.12
C ARG A 374 16.06 14.97 42.29
N LEU A 375 14.90 15.55 42.55
CA LEU A 375 14.04 15.19 43.70
C LEU A 375 12.65 14.80 43.17
N GLU A 376 12.49 13.54 42.82
CA GLU A 376 11.21 13.09 42.22
C GLU A 376 10.05 12.87 43.23
N SER A 377 10.29 12.93 44.54
CA SER A 377 9.30 12.56 45.56
C SER A 377 9.16 13.49 46.78
N ALA A 378 9.82 14.62 46.76
CA ALA A 378 9.79 15.58 47.88
C ALA A 378 9.38 16.99 47.42
N CYS A 379 8.31 17.08 46.61
CA CYS A 379 7.88 18.33 45.99
C CYS A 379 7.33 19.32 47.01
N GLU A 380 6.65 18.90 48.06
CA GLU A 380 5.99 19.72 49.06
C GLU A 380 6.93 20.63 49.85
N THR A 381 8.19 20.26 49.96
CA THR A 381 9.25 21.05 50.62
C THR A 381 10.13 21.82 49.66
N CYS A 382 9.89 21.70 48.36
CA CYS A 382 10.69 22.34 47.34
C CYS A 382 10.39 23.83 47.19
N ALA A 383 11.44 24.66 46.97
CA ALA A 383 11.31 26.11 46.77
C ALA A 383 10.47 26.48 45.52
N TYR A 384 10.38 25.57 44.55
CA TYR A 384 9.57 25.74 43.33
C TYR A 384 8.14 25.19 43.45
N PHE A 385 7.78 24.60 44.58
CA PHE A 385 6.43 24.12 44.83
C PHE A 385 5.50 25.28 45.15
N ARG A 386 4.36 25.35 44.48
CA ARG A 386 3.27 26.27 44.71
C ARG A 386 1.98 25.49 44.89
N THR A 387 1.17 25.90 45.85
CA THR A 387 -0.16 25.36 46.07
C THR A 387 -1.16 26.51 46.18
N GLY A 388 -2.44 26.26 46.00
CA GLY A 388 -3.47 27.28 46.05
C GLY A 388 -4.81 26.69 46.48
N THR A 389 -5.85 27.54 46.53
CA THR A 389 -7.19 27.17 47.05
C THR A 389 -7.80 25.97 46.36
N GLN A 390 -7.50 25.73 45.08
CA GLN A 390 -7.98 24.58 44.31
C GLN A 390 -7.47 23.22 44.84
N PHE A 391 -6.34 23.21 45.57
CA PHE A 391 -5.75 21.98 46.11
C PHE A 391 -6.16 21.75 47.60
N LEU A 392 -6.90 22.66 48.24
CA LEU A 392 -7.34 22.52 49.63
C LEU A 392 -8.02 21.19 49.93
N PRO A 393 -8.96 20.66 49.09
CA PRO A 393 -9.60 19.37 49.38
C PRO A 393 -8.63 18.18 49.37
N ILE A 394 -7.57 18.25 48.57
CA ILE A 394 -6.55 17.21 48.50
C ILE A 394 -5.60 17.29 49.67
N LEU A 395 -5.13 18.50 49.99
CA LEU A 395 -4.24 18.77 51.13
C LEU A 395 -4.90 18.39 52.46
N THR A 396 -6.19 18.72 52.64
CA THR A 396 -6.96 18.30 53.80
C THR A 396 -7.02 16.78 53.96
N ARG A 397 -7.35 16.06 52.90
CA ARG A 397 -7.37 14.59 52.94
C ARG A 397 -5.99 14.00 53.23
N GLN A 398 -4.91 14.57 52.69
CA GLN A 398 -3.54 14.12 52.96
C GLN A 398 -3.12 14.39 54.41
N ARG A 399 -3.53 15.54 55.00
CA ARG A 399 -3.31 15.83 56.43
C ARG A 399 -4.06 14.82 57.30
N ASP A 400 -5.35 14.62 57.08
CA ASP A 400 -6.17 13.73 57.87
C ASP A 400 -5.64 12.28 57.82
N HIS A 401 -5.28 11.81 56.60
CA HIS A 401 -4.64 10.52 56.44
C HIS A 401 -3.31 10.38 57.19
N ALA A 402 -2.47 11.44 57.20
CA ALA A 402 -1.25 11.45 57.98
C ALA A 402 -1.48 11.44 59.49
N GLN A 403 -2.52 12.12 59.96
CA GLN A 403 -2.96 12.08 61.38
C GLN A 403 -3.44 10.69 61.78
N ASP A 404 -4.30 10.07 60.98
CA ASP A 404 -4.84 8.72 61.24
C ASP A 404 -3.75 7.63 61.31
N HIS A 405 -2.61 7.88 60.65
CA HIS A 405 -1.48 6.95 60.61
C HIS A 405 -0.33 7.37 61.54
N GLY A 406 -0.53 8.34 62.43
CA GLY A 406 0.48 8.78 63.41
C GLY A 406 1.68 9.47 62.82
N GLN A 407 1.61 10.01 61.59
CA GLN A 407 2.68 10.70 60.89
C GLN A 407 2.68 12.20 61.22
N ALA A 408 3.03 12.56 62.44
CA ALA A 408 2.90 13.93 62.99
C ALA A 408 3.63 14.99 62.12
N ASP A 409 4.84 14.73 61.68
CA ASP A 409 5.62 15.69 60.87
C ASP A 409 4.96 15.94 59.51
N ARG A 410 4.39 14.91 58.93
CA ARG A 410 3.71 14.99 57.63
C ARG A 410 2.36 15.69 57.73
N ALA A 411 1.63 15.46 58.82
CA ALA A 411 0.40 16.18 59.11
C ALA A 411 0.68 17.67 59.31
N ALA A 412 1.73 18.03 60.04
CA ALA A 412 2.16 19.41 60.24
C ALA A 412 2.57 20.11 58.93
N LEU A 413 3.26 19.35 58.03
CA LEU A 413 3.61 19.86 56.70
C LEU A 413 2.37 20.19 55.86
N PHE A 414 1.38 19.29 55.77
CA PHE A 414 0.14 19.54 55.05
C PHE A 414 -0.70 20.65 55.66
N GLU A 415 -0.73 20.78 57.00
CA GLU A 415 -1.39 21.89 57.67
C GLU A 415 -0.76 23.24 57.32
N GLY A 416 0.57 23.31 57.25
CA GLY A 416 1.29 24.51 56.80
C GLY A 416 1.02 24.87 55.35
N LEU A 417 0.81 23.85 54.47
CA LEU A 417 0.43 24.04 53.07
C LEU A 417 -1.01 24.55 52.94
N ILE A 418 -1.93 24.05 53.74
CA ILE A 418 -3.34 24.49 53.81
C ILE A 418 -3.41 25.95 54.20
N GLN A 419 -2.68 26.36 55.25
CA GLN A 419 -2.64 27.73 55.71
C GLN A 419 -2.09 28.69 54.65
N ARG A 420 -1.01 28.30 53.97
CA ARG A 420 -0.46 29.09 52.85
C ARG A 420 -1.44 29.20 51.69
N ALA A 421 -2.09 28.09 51.29
CA ALA A 421 -3.09 28.11 50.23
C ALA A 421 -4.31 28.96 50.54
N ALA A 422 -4.69 29.08 51.84
CA ALA A 422 -5.79 29.93 52.29
C ALA A 422 -5.42 31.43 52.33
N THR A 423 -4.13 31.75 52.57
CA THR A 423 -3.65 33.13 52.70
C THR A 423 -3.38 33.80 51.35
N GLU A 424 -3.12 33.05 50.28
CA GLU A 424 -2.92 33.59 48.91
C GLU A 424 -4.21 34.10 48.24
N ARG A 425 -5.21 34.49 49.01
CA ARG A 425 -6.49 35.08 48.57
C ARG A 425 -6.43 36.60 48.34
N SER A 426 -5.24 37.16 48.28
CA SER A 426 -5.08 38.59 48.06
C SER A 426 -4.37 38.89 46.77
#